data_57e7707e855ec520fe7ec1c47993d66c
#
_entry.id   57e7707e855ec520fe7ec1c47993d66c
#
_cell.length_a   1.000
_cell.length_b   1.000
_cell.length_c   1.000
_cell.angle_alpha   90.00
_cell.angle_beta   90.00
_cell.angle_gamma   90.00
#
_symmetry.space_group_name_H-M   'P 1'
#
loop_
_entity.id
_entity.type
_entity.pdbx_description
1 polymer ?
#
loop_
_entity_poly.entity_id
_entity_poly.type
_entity_poly.pdbx_seq_one_letter_code
_entity_poly.pdbx_strand_id
1 'polypeptide(L)'
;LMKIYEYPLPVVIACTGHALAAGGLLLLTADARIGAEGAFKIGLPEVAIGMTLPVFGLELARDRLARHHFTQAVTQARIYGPAEAATVGYLDAAVSAASLMDAAQERATALATLRQPAFANTKRKERAATIRHIRETLEMDSANFDGAASG
;
A
#
# COMPACT_ATOMS: atom_id res chain seq x y z
N LEU A 1 -0.44 -10.30 -0.95
CA LEU A 1 0.22 -9.02 -0.65
C LEU A 1 1.70 -9.23 -0.36
N MET A 2 2.08 -10.11 0.58
CA MET A 2 3.48 -10.30 1.00
C MET A 2 4.43 -10.66 -0.14
N LYS A 3 4.00 -11.53 -1.09
CA LYS A 3 4.82 -11.85 -2.28
C LYS A 3 5.20 -10.62 -3.11
N ILE A 4 4.34 -9.60 -3.17
CA ILE A 4 4.60 -8.35 -3.88
C ILE A 4 5.51 -7.47 -3.04
N TYR A 5 5.21 -7.34 -1.75
CA TYR A 5 5.99 -6.53 -0.82
C TYR A 5 7.46 -6.98 -0.72
N GLU A 6 7.69 -8.30 -0.74
CA GLU A 6 9.03 -8.92 -0.67
C GLU A 6 9.69 -9.10 -2.05
N TYR A 7 9.00 -8.76 -3.15
CA TYR A 7 9.50 -9.04 -4.48
C TYR A 7 10.86 -8.36 -4.73
N PRO A 8 11.89 -9.09 -5.20
CA PRO A 8 13.26 -8.59 -5.25
C PRO A 8 13.49 -7.49 -6.29
N LEU A 9 12.63 -7.40 -7.31
CA LEU A 9 12.70 -6.34 -8.30
C LEU A 9 11.79 -5.16 -7.92
N PRO A 10 12.00 -3.97 -8.51
CA PRO A 10 11.07 -2.86 -8.37
C PRO A 10 9.66 -3.23 -8.83
N VAL A 11 8.66 -2.86 -8.03
CA VAL A 11 7.24 -3.01 -8.35
C VAL A 11 6.61 -1.64 -8.47
N VAL A 12 6.01 -1.36 -9.62
CA VAL A 12 5.24 -0.14 -9.89
C VAL A 12 3.76 -0.50 -10.04
N ILE A 13 2.89 0.20 -9.34
CA ILE A 13 1.43 0.07 -9.48
C ILE A 13 0.87 1.31 -10.14
N ALA A 14 0.13 1.12 -11.26
CA ALA A 14 -0.73 2.12 -11.88
C ALA A 14 -2.15 1.95 -11.34
N CYS A 15 -2.60 2.86 -10.48
CA CYS A 15 -3.92 2.83 -9.87
C CYS A 15 -4.92 3.55 -10.78
N THR A 16 -5.77 2.79 -11.48
CA THR A 16 -6.69 3.29 -12.48
C THR A 16 -8.02 3.80 -11.92
N GLY A 17 -8.25 3.68 -10.61
CA GLY A 17 -9.55 3.99 -10.03
C GLY A 17 -9.58 3.87 -8.50
N HIS A 18 -10.71 3.37 -7.97
CA HIS A 18 -10.86 3.14 -6.53
C HIS A 18 -9.87 2.09 -6.01
N ALA A 19 -9.28 2.38 -4.85
CA ALA A 19 -8.40 1.45 -4.12
C ALA A 19 -8.77 1.46 -2.64
N LEU A 20 -9.77 0.65 -2.27
CA LEU A 20 -10.30 0.55 -0.90
C LEU A 20 -9.96 -0.81 -0.30
N ALA A 21 -9.81 -0.89 1.02
CA ALA A 21 -9.53 -2.12 1.75
C ALA A 21 -8.33 -2.88 1.15
N ALA A 22 -8.51 -4.11 0.68
CA ALA A 22 -7.47 -4.89 0.02
C ALA A 22 -6.80 -4.14 -1.15
N GLY A 23 -7.53 -3.29 -1.88
CA GLY A 23 -6.98 -2.43 -2.93
C GLY A 23 -6.05 -1.36 -2.38
N GLY A 24 -6.40 -0.73 -1.25
CA GLY A 24 -5.55 0.20 -0.52
C GLY A 24 -4.29 -0.49 0.00
N LEU A 25 -4.44 -1.68 0.59
CA LEU A 25 -3.30 -2.49 1.05
C LEU A 25 -2.39 -2.92 -0.10
N LEU A 26 -2.94 -3.23 -1.27
CA LEU A 26 -2.15 -3.57 -2.45
C LEU A 26 -1.24 -2.41 -2.87
N LEU A 27 -1.74 -1.16 -2.87
CA LEU A 27 -0.92 0.02 -3.15
C LEU A 27 0.27 0.09 -2.20
N LEU A 28 0.07 -0.15 -0.92
CA LEU A 28 1.11 -0.06 0.11
C LEU A 28 2.23 -1.09 -0.04
N THR A 29 2.03 -2.14 -0.85
CA THR A 29 3.06 -3.16 -1.11
C THR A 29 4.10 -2.75 -2.14
N ALA A 30 3.79 -1.79 -3.03
CA ALA A 30 4.64 -1.43 -4.16
C ALA A 30 5.81 -0.49 -3.78
N ASP A 31 6.80 -0.42 -4.66
CA ASP A 31 7.93 0.51 -4.54
C ASP A 31 7.59 1.89 -5.11
N ALA A 32 6.71 1.93 -6.13
CA ALA A 32 6.15 3.18 -6.66
C ALA A 32 4.68 3.00 -7.04
N ARG A 33 3.90 4.06 -6.86
CA ARG A 33 2.44 4.06 -6.99
C ARG A 33 1.99 5.34 -7.67
N ILE A 34 1.52 5.21 -8.90
CA ILE A 34 0.98 6.33 -9.68
C ILE A 34 -0.53 6.14 -9.78
N GLY A 35 -1.32 7.16 -9.45
CA GLY A 35 -2.77 7.09 -9.51
C GLY A 35 -3.35 7.98 -10.60
N ALA A 36 -4.50 7.58 -11.16
CA ALA A 36 -5.28 8.45 -12.01
C ALA A 36 -5.99 9.52 -11.17
N GLU A 37 -6.00 10.76 -11.65
CA GLU A 37 -6.90 11.80 -11.17
C GLU A 37 -8.36 11.44 -11.49
N GLY A 38 -9.29 11.95 -10.67
CA GLY A 38 -10.73 11.73 -10.83
C GLY A 38 -11.45 11.60 -9.49
N ALA A 39 -12.73 11.32 -9.53
CA ALA A 39 -13.58 11.13 -8.35
C ALA A 39 -13.39 9.73 -7.74
N PHE A 40 -12.13 9.32 -7.55
CA PHE A 40 -11.78 8.03 -6.98
C PHE A 40 -11.59 8.09 -5.47
N LYS A 41 -11.76 6.95 -4.81
CA LYS A 41 -11.66 6.79 -3.37
C LYS A 41 -10.51 5.83 -3.06
N ILE A 42 -9.59 6.26 -2.19
CA ILE A 42 -8.41 5.51 -1.81
C ILE A 42 -8.31 5.50 -0.28
N GLY A 43 -8.10 4.33 0.33
CA GLY A 43 -7.95 4.22 1.77
C GLY A 43 -8.35 2.87 2.34
N LEU A 44 -8.38 2.82 3.68
CA LEU A 44 -8.66 1.64 4.49
C LEU A 44 -9.95 1.87 5.29
N PRO A 45 -11.12 1.48 4.76
CA PRO A 45 -12.43 1.74 5.38
C PRO A 45 -12.82 0.72 6.46
N GLU A 46 -11.96 -0.23 6.81
CA GLU A 46 -12.27 -1.38 7.66
C GLU A 46 -13.00 -0.97 8.94
N VAL A 47 -12.48 0.00 9.69
CA VAL A 47 -13.08 0.46 10.94
C VAL A 47 -14.47 1.08 10.71
N ALA A 48 -14.66 1.79 9.61
CA ALA A 48 -15.97 2.39 9.28
C ALA A 48 -17.06 1.37 8.98
N ILE A 49 -16.68 0.14 8.61
CA ILE A 49 -17.62 -0.96 8.35
C ILE A 49 -17.61 -2.01 9.47
N GLY A 50 -17.08 -1.66 10.66
CA GLY A 50 -17.07 -2.54 11.84
C GLY A 50 -16.00 -3.64 11.82
N MET A 51 -15.03 -3.57 10.93
CA MET A 51 -13.94 -4.54 10.85
C MET A 51 -12.69 -4.02 11.53
N THR A 52 -11.96 -4.89 12.22
CA THR A 52 -10.62 -4.59 12.72
C THR A 52 -9.62 -4.73 11.58
N LEU A 53 -8.78 -3.70 11.39
CA LEU A 53 -7.68 -3.80 10.43
C LEU A 53 -6.64 -4.80 10.96
N PRO A 54 -6.27 -5.84 10.19
CA PRO A 54 -5.31 -6.84 10.64
C PRO A 54 -3.90 -6.25 10.81
N VAL A 55 -3.07 -6.93 11.59
CA VAL A 55 -1.70 -6.47 11.89
C VAL A 55 -0.90 -6.25 10.60
N PHE A 56 -1.01 -7.15 9.62
CA PHE A 56 -0.31 -6.95 8.34
C PHE A 56 -0.74 -5.66 7.63
N GLY A 57 -2.02 -5.28 7.72
CA GLY A 57 -2.53 -4.04 7.16
C GLY A 57 -1.99 -2.80 7.88
N LEU A 58 -1.95 -2.85 9.22
CA LEU A 58 -1.38 -1.79 10.04
C LEU A 58 0.11 -1.58 9.75
N GLU A 59 0.87 -2.65 9.60
CA GLU A 59 2.31 -2.58 9.37
C GLU A 59 2.65 -2.09 7.96
N LEU A 60 1.92 -2.53 6.93
CA LEU A 60 2.06 -1.96 5.58
C LEU A 60 1.72 -0.46 5.55
N ALA A 61 0.68 -0.05 6.26
CA ALA A 61 0.32 1.35 6.40
C ALA A 61 1.39 2.15 7.16
N ARG A 62 1.96 1.59 8.22
CA ARG A 62 3.03 2.22 9.01
C ARG A 62 4.28 2.49 8.20
N ASP A 63 4.66 1.56 7.32
CA ASP A 63 5.84 1.68 6.45
C ASP A 63 5.67 2.74 5.35
N ARG A 64 4.44 3.02 4.93
CA ARG A 64 4.20 3.80 3.71
C ARG A 64 3.54 5.13 3.92
N LEU A 65 2.63 5.23 4.91
CA LEU A 65 1.89 6.46 5.13
C LEU A 65 2.71 7.47 5.92
N ALA A 66 2.54 8.73 5.59
CA ALA A 66 3.11 9.82 6.34
C ALA A 66 2.63 9.76 7.80
N ARG A 67 3.58 9.80 8.74
CA ARG A 67 3.34 9.52 10.16
C ARG A 67 2.20 10.33 10.78
N HIS A 68 2.09 11.60 10.42
CA HIS A 68 1.06 12.50 10.93
C HIS A 68 -0.35 12.22 10.35
N HIS A 69 -0.45 11.43 9.27
CA HIS A 69 -1.73 10.99 8.71
C HIS A 69 -2.13 9.58 9.13
N PHE A 70 -1.23 8.82 9.77
CA PHE A 70 -1.42 7.40 10.07
C PHE A 70 -2.72 7.13 10.83
N THR A 71 -2.95 7.80 11.97
CA THR A 71 -4.17 7.61 12.77
C THR A 71 -5.45 7.94 12.00
N GLN A 72 -5.43 9.00 11.20
CA GLN A 72 -6.58 9.35 10.36
C GLN A 72 -6.88 8.27 9.31
N ALA A 73 -5.82 7.73 8.70
CA ALA A 73 -5.95 6.73 7.65
C ALA A 73 -6.42 5.37 8.17
N VAL A 74 -5.91 4.90 9.32
CA VAL A 74 -6.17 3.54 9.80
C VAL A 74 -7.26 3.46 10.86
N THR A 75 -7.20 4.30 11.91
CA THR A 75 -8.14 4.23 13.05
C THR A 75 -9.41 5.01 12.78
N GLN A 76 -9.30 6.18 12.11
CA GLN A 76 -10.46 7.01 11.76
C GLN A 76 -11.05 6.65 10.39
N ALA A 77 -10.47 5.66 9.69
CA ALA A 77 -10.92 5.16 8.38
C ALA A 77 -11.16 6.27 7.35
N ARG A 78 -10.36 7.35 7.39
CA ARG A 78 -10.49 8.44 6.43
C ARG A 78 -10.17 7.98 5.03
N ILE A 79 -11.05 8.34 4.09
CA ILE A 79 -10.90 8.07 2.66
C ILE A 79 -10.44 9.34 1.96
N TYR A 80 -9.54 9.18 1.00
CA TYR A 80 -8.85 10.24 0.30
C TYR A 80 -9.16 10.22 -1.18
N GLY A 81 -9.18 11.40 -1.82
CA GLY A 81 -9.09 11.52 -3.27
C GLY A 81 -7.64 11.30 -3.74
N PRO A 82 -7.40 11.12 -5.06
CA PRO A 82 -6.06 10.81 -5.58
C PRO A 82 -4.96 11.82 -5.18
N ALA A 83 -5.24 13.11 -5.25
CA ALA A 83 -4.28 14.16 -4.90
C ALA A 83 -3.92 14.13 -3.40
N GLU A 84 -4.93 13.98 -2.51
CA GLU A 84 -4.67 13.81 -1.08
C GLU A 84 -3.96 12.48 -0.79
N ALA A 85 -4.32 11.40 -1.48
CA ALA A 85 -3.68 10.09 -1.35
C ALA A 85 -2.17 10.14 -1.67
N ALA A 86 -1.75 11.01 -2.59
CA ALA A 86 -0.35 11.27 -2.86
C ALA A 86 0.34 11.99 -1.69
N THR A 87 -0.35 12.93 -1.02
CA THR A 87 0.18 13.61 0.17
C THR A 87 0.28 12.69 1.38
N VAL A 88 -0.72 11.81 1.54
CA VAL A 88 -0.82 10.88 2.67
C VAL A 88 0.15 9.70 2.53
N GLY A 89 0.51 9.31 1.32
CA GLY A 89 1.45 8.22 1.03
C GLY A 89 0.82 6.93 0.50
N TYR A 90 -0.46 6.93 0.15
CA TYR A 90 -1.04 5.81 -0.63
C TYR A 90 -0.55 5.79 -2.07
N LEU A 91 -0.31 6.97 -2.64
CA LEU A 91 0.29 7.18 -3.96
C LEU A 91 1.57 7.99 -3.82
N ASP A 92 2.43 7.95 -4.83
CA ASP A 92 3.60 8.84 -4.96
C ASP A 92 3.28 10.03 -5.86
N ALA A 93 2.31 9.87 -6.79
CA ALA A 93 1.78 10.94 -7.63
C ALA A 93 0.36 10.62 -8.11
N ALA A 94 -0.41 11.67 -8.41
CA ALA A 94 -1.67 11.59 -9.14
C ALA A 94 -1.50 12.34 -10.47
N VAL A 95 -1.89 11.71 -11.57
CA VAL A 95 -1.77 12.24 -12.94
C VAL A 95 -3.08 12.06 -13.71
N SER A 96 -3.25 12.74 -14.85
CA SER A 96 -4.42 12.52 -15.68
C SER A 96 -4.57 11.04 -16.07
N ALA A 97 -5.81 10.56 -16.22
CA ALA A 97 -6.06 9.17 -16.62
C ALA A 97 -5.38 8.82 -17.94
N ALA A 98 -5.30 9.78 -18.87
CA ALA A 98 -4.64 9.61 -20.16
C ALA A 98 -3.12 9.42 -20.04
N SER A 99 -2.49 10.02 -19.02
CA SER A 99 -1.04 9.96 -18.80
C SER A 99 -0.61 8.85 -17.85
N LEU A 100 -1.56 8.14 -17.22
CA LEU A 100 -1.25 7.20 -16.14
C LEU A 100 -0.28 6.10 -16.55
N MET A 101 -0.53 5.45 -17.68
CA MET A 101 0.29 4.33 -18.12
C MET A 101 1.69 4.78 -18.55
N ASP A 102 1.80 5.92 -19.21
CA ASP A 102 3.09 6.50 -19.61
C ASP A 102 3.91 6.87 -18.36
N ALA A 103 3.31 7.54 -17.38
CA ALA A 103 3.97 7.90 -16.13
C ALA A 103 4.42 6.67 -15.32
N ALA A 104 3.59 5.62 -15.26
CA ALA A 104 3.95 4.36 -14.60
C ALA A 104 5.10 3.65 -15.34
N GLN A 105 5.08 3.62 -16.67
CA GLN A 105 6.13 3.03 -17.50
C GLN A 105 7.45 3.79 -17.38
N GLU A 106 7.40 5.11 -17.38
CA GLU A 106 8.57 5.97 -17.14
C GLU A 106 9.18 5.66 -15.78
N ARG A 107 8.34 5.58 -14.73
CA ARG A 107 8.81 5.25 -13.39
C ARG A 107 9.42 3.85 -13.31
N ALA A 108 8.81 2.86 -13.95
CA ALA A 108 9.34 1.50 -14.02
C ALA A 108 10.69 1.46 -14.74
N THR A 109 10.81 2.16 -15.85
CA THR A 109 12.06 2.28 -16.63
C THR A 109 13.16 2.91 -15.78
N ALA A 110 12.87 4.00 -15.08
CA ALA A 110 13.83 4.66 -14.19
C ALA A 110 14.30 3.70 -13.08
N LEU A 111 13.38 2.97 -12.44
CA LEU A 111 13.74 2.01 -11.40
C LEU A 111 14.52 0.80 -11.94
N ALA A 112 14.30 0.40 -13.18
CA ALA A 112 15.02 -0.70 -13.82
C ALA A 112 16.52 -0.38 -14.05
N THR A 113 16.93 0.89 -14.01
CA THR A 113 18.35 1.27 -14.10
C THR A 113 19.13 0.99 -12.81
N LEU A 114 18.43 0.74 -11.70
CA LEU A 114 19.05 0.47 -10.41
C LEU A 114 19.78 -0.88 -10.43
N ARG A 115 20.99 -0.88 -9.89
CA ARG A 115 21.86 -2.06 -9.95
C ARG A 115 21.36 -3.17 -9.03
N GLN A 116 21.17 -4.36 -9.60
CA GLN A 116 21.01 -5.60 -8.83
C GLN A 116 22.40 -6.20 -8.50
N PRO A 117 22.59 -6.86 -7.35
CA PRO A 117 21.60 -7.13 -6.30
C PRO A 117 21.48 -6.03 -5.23
N ALA A 118 22.09 -4.86 -5.41
CA ALA A 118 22.09 -3.79 -4.41
C ALA A 118 20.66 -3.34 -4.05
N PHE A 119 19.80 -3.15 -5.05
CA PHE A 119 18.39 -2.80 -4.83
C PHE A 119 17.67 -3.87 -3.98
N ALA A 120 17.72 -5.13 -4.40
CA ALA A 120 17.06 -6.23 -3.70
C ALA A 120 17.55 -6.39 -2.26
N ASN A 121 18.85 -6.26 -2.03
CA ASN A 121 19.44 -6.38 -0.70
C ASN A 121 19.06 -5.21 0.21
N THR A 122 19.00 -3.99 -0.32
CA THR A 122 18.58 -2.80 0.44
C THR A 122 17.11 -2.90 0.79
N LYS A 123 16.24 -3.21 -0.17
CA LYS A 123 14.80 -3.41 0.03
C LYS A 123 14.51 -4.47 1.10
N ARG A 124 15.23 -5.61 1.07
CA ARG A 124 15.08 -6.67 2.07
C ARG A 124 15.48 -6.21 3.46
N LYS A 125 16.56 -5.43 3.59
CA LYS A 125 17.03 -4.89 4.87
C LYS A 125 16.06 -3.84 5.42
N GLU A 126 15.60 -2.93 4.56
CA GLU A 126 14.64 -1.88 4.90
C GLU A 126 13.35 -2.48 5.46
N ARG A 127 12.82 -3.54 4.81
CA ARG A 127 11.53 -4.16 5.16
C ARG A 127 11.62 -5.33 6.15
N ALA A 128 12.83 -5.69 6.59
CA ALA A 128 13.06 -6.91 7.37
C ALA A 128 12.27 -6.97 8.69
N ALA A 129 12.16 -5.86 9.41
CA ALA A 129 11.44 -5.81 10.68
C ALA A 129 9.93 -5.98 10.48
N THR A 130 9.36 -5.27 9.51
CA THR A 130 7.95 -5.34 9.13
C THR A 130 7.57 -6.74 8.65
N ILE A 131 8.38 -7.33 7.76
CA ILE A 131 8.16 -8.69 7.25
C ILE A 131 8.16 -9.72 8.40
N ARG A 132 9.13 -9.64 9.29
CA ARG A 132 9.21 -10.54 10.44
C ARG A 132 7.98 -10.40 11.33
N HIS A 133 7.61 -9.18 11.71
CA HIS A 133 6.45 -8.94 12.57
C HIS A 133 5.14 -9.42 11.94
N ILE A 134 4.93 -9.17 10.65
CA ILE A 134 3.76 -9.67 9.92
C ILE A 134 3.71 -11.20 9.97
N ARG A 135 4.84 -11.88 9.73
CA ARG A 135 4.88 -13.36 9.74
C ARG A 135 4.61 -13.95 11.12
N GLU A 136 5.13 -13.32 12.19
CA GLU A 136 4.92 -13.75 13.58
C GLU A 136 3.46 -13.57 14.02
N THR A 137 2.72 -12.62 13.44
CA THR A 137 1.33 -12.30 13.81
C THR A 137 0.28 -12.89 12.86
N LEU A 138 0.68 -13.56 11.79
CA LEU A 138 -0.23 -14.00 10.73
C LEU A 138 -1.29 -15.00 11.22
N GLU A 139 -0.95 -15.88 12.15
CA GLU A 139 -1.89 -16.84 12.74
C GLU A 139 -2.97 -16.14 13.59
N MET A 140 -2.59 -15.11 14.34
CA MET A 140 -3.54 -14.28 15.11
C MET A 140 -4.47 -13.50 14.19
N ASP A 141 -3.95 -12.96 13.10
CA ASP A 141 -4.77 -12.27 12.10
C ASP A 141 -5.80 -13.21 11.47
N SER A 142 -5.40 -14.44 11.12
CA SER A 142 -6.32 -15.45 10.55
C SER A 142 -7.45 -15.82 11.50
N ALA A 143 -7.16 -16.04 12.77
CA ALA A 143 -8.16 -16.37 13.78
C ALA A 143 -9.21 -15.23 13.98
N ASN A 144 -8.78 -13.96 13.86
CA ASN A 144 -9.67 -12.82 13.97
C ASN A 144 -10.57 -12.65 12.73
N PHE A 145 -10.13 -13.07 11.55
CA PHE A 145 -10.96 -13.06 10.33
C PHE A 145 -12.08 -14.10 10.40
N ASP A 146 -11.79 -15.28 10.89
CA ASP A 146 -12.79 -16.35 11.05
C ASP A 146 -13.86 -16.02 12.10
N GLY A 147 -13.48 -15.29 13.16
CA GLY A 147 -14.40 -14.82 14.20
C GLY A 147 -15.38 -13.72 13.73
N ALA A 148 -14.95 -12.86 12.81
CA ALA A 148 -15.80 -11.78 12.27
C ALA A 148 -16.86 -12.28 11.26
N ALA A 149 -16.67 -13.46 10.67
CA ALA A 149 -17.63 -14.07 9.75
C ALA A 149 -18.78 -14.82 10.47
N SER A 150 -18.72 -14.94 11.80
CA SER A 150 -19.65 -15.74 12.62
C SER A 150 -20.57 -14.90 13.52
N GLY A 151 -20.56 -13.60 13.42
CA GLY A 151 -21.39 -12.62 14.13
C GLY A 151 -22.24 -11.81 13.16
#